data_d72742882a8f3f99eced63f5d3b6b711
#
_entry.id   d72742882a8f3f99eced63f5d3b6b711
#
_cell.length_a   1.000
_cell.length_b   1.000
_cell.length_c   1.000
_cell.angle_alpha   90.00
_cell.angle_beta   90.00
_cell.angle_gamma   90.00
#
_symmetry.space_group_name_H-M   'P 1'
#
loop_
_entity.id
_entity.type
_entity.pdbx_description
1 polymer ?
#
loop_
_entity_poly.entity_id
_entity_poly.type
_entity_poly.pdbx_seq_one_letter_code
_entity_poly.pdbx_strand_id
1 'polypeptide(L)'
;GAYVTDLAIAESFGGATAGATLQQAANYLNSFNGIGTTYVQGSAATNKNTMLNIFYSDIQRFQSPLIISTAFKKGTNWPYTIDAHSMCVYGINSECTVVGVADPYVQYEVPGHSMKYTVSGDEAASAVSSRGNGYLY
;
A
#
# COMPACT_ATOMS: atom_id res chain seq x y z
N GLY A 1 -16.84 3.14 -12.65
CA GLY A 1 -15.50 2.53 -12.57
C GLY A 1 -15.52 1.14 -13.19
N ALA A 2 -14.39 0.71 -13.76
CA ALA A 2 -14.28 -0.64 -14.30
C ALA A 2 -14.34 -1.67 -13.17
N TYR A 3 -15.22 -2.65 -13.26
CA TYR A 3 -15.23 -3.79 -12.33
C TYR A 3 -14.25 -4.85 -12.85
N VAL A 4 -13.27 -5.19 -12.03
CA VAL A 4 -12.26 -6.20 -12.37
C VAL A 4 -12.29 -7.27 -11.30
N THR A 5 -12.29 -8.55 -11.70
CA THR A 5 -12.27 -9.67 -10.76
C THR A 5 -10.86 -9.90 -10.22
N ASP A 6 -10.76 -10.43 -8.99
CA ASP A 6 -9.48 -10.80 -8.39
C ASP A 6 -8.69 -11.79 -9.27
N LEU A 7 -9.40 -12.70 -9.95
CA LEU A 7 -8.80 -13.65 -10.88
C LEU A 7 -8.17 -12.94 -12.09
N ALA A 8 -8.86 -11.96 -12.69
CA ALA A 8 -8.32 -11.21 -13.82
C ALA A 8 -7.08 -10.39 -13.43
N ILE A 9 -7.06 -9.86 -12.20
CA ILE A 9 -5.89 -9.19 -11.65
C ILE A 9 -4.72 -10.18 -11.49
N ALA A 10 -4.98 -11.34 -10.88
CA ALA A 10 -3.95 -12.37 -10.67
C ALA A 10 -3.39 -12.90 -11.99
N GLU A 11 -4.22 -13.14 -12.98
CA GLU A 11 -3.81 -13.59 -14.32
C GLU A 11 -2.94 -12.57 -15.04
N SER A 12 -3.21 -11.27 -14.88
CA SER A 12 -2.38 -10.21 -15.47
C SER A 12 -0.93 -10.18 -14.92
N PHE A 13 -0.69 -10.80 -13.77
CA PHE A 13 0.61 -10.90 -13.11
C PHE A 13 1.28 -12.26 -13.26
N GLY A 14 0.76 -13.15 -14.09
CA GLY A 14 1.32 -14.49 -14.31
C GLY A 14 0.73 -15.59 -13.44
N GLY A 15 -0.42 -15.34 -12.82
CA GLY A 15 -1.17 -16.29 -12.03
C GLY A 15 -1.11 -16.05 -10.51
N ALA A 16 -2.02 -16.67 -9.79
CA ALA A 16 -2.27 -16.43 -8.36
C ALA A 16 -1.09 -16.81 -7.43
N THR A 17 -0.14 -17.60 -7.92
CA THR A 17 1.01 -18.09 -7.12
C THR A 17 2.29 -17.27 -7.32
N ALA A 18 2.35 -16.42 -8.33
CA ALA A 18 3.60 -15.74 -8.71
C ALA A 18 3.91 -14.48 -7.89
N GLY A 19 2.91 -13.89 -7.23
CA GLY A 19 3.02 -12.56 -6.63
C GLY A 19 3.28 -11.47 -7.67
N ALA A 20 2.99 -10.22 -7.36
CA ALA A 20 3.21 -9.10 -8.25
C ALA A 20 4.32 -8.18 -7.75
N THR A 21 5.14 -7.67 -8.66
CA THR A 21 6.04 -6.54 -8.38
C THR A 21 5.24 -5.23 -8.37
N LEU A 22 5.76 -4.20 -7.70
CA LEU A 22 5.14 -2.86 -7.75
C LEU A 22 5.07 -2.32 -9.20
N GLN A 23 6.08 -2.61 -10.03
CA GLN A 23 6.06 -2.19 -11.44
C GLN A 23 4.94 -2.86 -12.23
N GLN A 24 4.69 -4.15 -12.01
CA GLN A 24 3.56 -4.85 -12.64
C GLN A 24 2.23 -4.27 -12.18
N ALA A 25 2.09 -3.98 -10.88
CA ALA A 25 0.90 -3.33 -10.34
C ALA A 25 0.70 -1.92 -10.93
N ALA A 26 1.75 -1.11 -11.04
CA ALA A 26 1.68 0.20 -11.68
C ALA A 26 1.25 0.10 -13.15
N ASN A 27 1.87 -0.80 -13.93
CA ASN A 27 1.53 -1.00 -15.33
C ASN A 27 0.06 -1.42 -15.50
N TYR A 28 -0.41 -2.31 -14.63
CA TYR A 28 -1.80 -2.76 -14.64
C TYR A 28 -2.76 -1.62 -14.32
N LEU A 29 -2.54 -0.89 -13.23
CA LEU A 29 -3.39 0.25 -12.85
C LEU A 29 -3.40 1.34 -13.93
N ASN A 30 -2.24 1.65 -14.50
CA ASN A 30 -2.10 2.67 -15.53
C ASN A 30 -2.70 2.24 -16.90
N SER A 31 -3.02 0.96 -17.08
CA SER A 31 -3.69 0.46 -18.28
C SER A 31 -5.17 0.83 -18.33
N PHE A 32 -5.78 1.22 -17.23
CA PHE A 32 -7.18 1.63 -17.19
C PHE A 32 -7.35 3.09 -17.64
N ASN A 33 -8.04 3.29 -18.75
CA ASN A 33 -8.39 4.63 -19.23
C ASN A 33 -9.38 5.31 -18.25
N GLY A 34 -9.13 6.56 -17.92
CA GLY A 34 -10.09 7.39 -17.17
C GLY A 34 -9.96 7.36 -15.65
N ILE A 35 -8.93 6.76 -15.09
CA ILE A 35 -8.62 6.94 -13.65
C ILE A 35 -8.05 8.33 -13.34
N GLY A 36 -7.68 9.11 -14.36
CA GLY A 36 -7.27 10.52 -14.21
C GLY A 36 -5.88 10.75 -13.62
N THR A 37 -5.21 9.68 -13.18
CA THR A 37 -3.87 9.72 -12.57
C THR A 37 -3.00 8.61 -13.14
N THR A 38 -1.68 8.77 -13.01
CA THR A 38 -0.70 7.75 -13.37
C THR A 38 0.07 7.34 -12.11
N TYR A 39 -0.02 6.08 -11.74
CA TYR A 39 0.78 5.55 -10.64
C TYR A 39 2.25 5.46 -11.03
N VAL A 40 3.10 5.98 -10.15
CA VAL A 40 4.56 5.90 -10.27
C VAL A 40 5.16 5.24 -9.04
N GLN A 41 6.32 4.61 -9.20
CA GLN A 41 7.00 3.94 -8.09
C GLN A 41 7.92 4.90 -7.35
N GLY A 42 7.70 5.04 -6.05
CA GLY A 42 8.58 5.70 -5.10
C GLY A 42 9.58 4.73 -4.47
N SER A 43 10.75 5.23 -4.11
CA SER A 43 11.83 4.45 -3.51
C SER A 43 11.61 4.21 -2.01
N ALA A 44 11.87 2.99 -1.54
CA ALA A 44 11.91 2.66 -0.12
C ALA A 44 13.03 3.38 0.65
N ALA A 45 14.05 3.88 -0.04
CA ALA A 45 15.12 4.68 0.55
C ALA A 45 14.76 6.17 0.72
N THR A 46 13.55 6.58 0.30
CA THR A 46 13.06 7.94 0.51
C THR A 46 13.07 8.26 2.02
N ASN A 47 13.56 9.43 2.37
CA ASN A 47 13.50 9.91 3.76
C ASN A 47 12.06 9.84 4.28
N LYS A 48 11.89 9.40 5.53
CA LYS A 48 10.58 9.19 6.17
C LYS A 48 9.64 10.39 6.03
N ASN A 49 10.09 11.58 6.37
CA ASN A 49 9.23 12.77 6.30
C ASN A 49 8.83 13.09 4.87
N THR A 50 9.75 12.94 3.92
CA THR A 50 9.47 13.11 2.50
C THR A 50 8.46 12.08 2.01
N MET A 51 8.60 10.81 2.39
CA MET A 51 7.68 9.73 2.03
C MET A 51 6.26 10.03 2.55
N LEU A 52 6.12 10.38 3.83
CA LEU A 52 4.82 10.69 4.43
C LEU A 52 4.18 11.95 3.82
N ASN A 53 4.97 12.95 3.48
CA ASN A 53 4.48 14.13 2.76
C ASN A 53 4.01 13.79 1.33
N ILE A 54 4.67 12.86 0.65
CA ILE A 54 4.19 12.33 -0.64
C ILE A 54 2.83 11.65 -0.45
N PHE A 55 2.69 10.77 0.55
CA PHE A 55 1.42 10.11 0.86
C PHE A 55 0.30 11.13 1.12
N TYR A 56 0.57 12.11 1.96
CA TYR A 56 -0.40 13.16 2.26
C TYR A 56 -0.79 13.96 1.01
N SER A 57 0.18 14.45 0.26
CA SER A 57 -0.06 15.25 -0.93
C SER A 57 -0.84 14.50 -2.00
N ASP A 58 -0.53 13.22 -2.20
CA ASP A 58 -1.17 12.38 -3.21
C ASP A 58 -2.64 12.13 -2.86
N ILE A 59 -2.91 11.72 -1.63
CA ILE A 59 -4.29 11.50 -1.15
C ILE A 59 -5.10 12.80 -1.19
N GLN A 60 -4.53 13.92 -0.74
CA GLN A 60 -5.23 15.20 -0.73
C GLN A 60 -5.54 15.71 -2.14
N ARG A 61 -4.59 15.55 -3.06
CA ARG A 61 -4.70 16.11 -4.41
C ARG A 61 -5.54 15.25 -5.35
N PHE A 62 -5.35 13.94 -5.29
CA PHE A 62 -5.94 13.01 -6.26
C PHE A 62 -7.05 12.15 -5.67
N GLN A 63 -7.19 12.12 -4.34
CA GLN A 63 -8.13 11.25 -3.63
C GLN A 63 -7.99 9.78 -4.03
N SER A 64 -6.77 9.39 -4.39
CA SER A 64 -6.41 8.04 -4.80
C SER A 64 -5.67 7.33 -3.67
N PRO A 65 -5.96 6.04 -3.42
CA PRO A 65 -5.19 5.27 -2.47
C PRO A 65 -3.80 4.99 -3.02
N LEU A 66 -2.80 4.96 -2.13
CA LEU A 66 -1.47 4.49 -2.47
C LEU A 66 -1.37 2.98 -2.23
N ILE A 67 -0.39 2.34 -2.87
CA ILE A 67 -0.01 0.96 -2.57
C ILE A 67 1.38 0.99 -1.95
N ILE A 68 1.52 0.40 -0.77
CA ILE A 68 2.80 0.28 -0.08
C ILE A 68 3.23 -1.18 -0.01
N SER A 69 4.51 -1.44 -0.28
CA SER A 69 5.13 -2.75 -0.07
C SER A 69 5.84 -2.75 1.27
N THR A 70 5.48 -3.65 2.15
CA THR A 70 5.81 -3.59 3.58
C THR A 70 6.42 -4.87 4.11
N ALA A 71 7.23 -4.73 5.16
CA ALA A 71 7.63 -5.77 6.10
C ALA A 71 7.55 -5.19 7.51
N PHE A 72 6.88 -5.87 8.41
CA PHE A 72 6.68 -5.39 9.78
C PHE A 72 6.58 -6.54 10.79
N LYS A 73 6.80 -6.20 12.06
CA LYS A 73 6.60 -7.11 13.19
C LYS A 73 5.40 -6.65 14.01
N LYS A 74 4.70 -7.63 14.58
CA LYS A 74 3.63 -7.36 15.54
C LYS A 74 4.12 -6.41 16.62
N GLY A 75 3.38 -5.36 16.87
CA GLY A 75 3.76 -4.28 17.78
C GLY A 75 2.56 -3.44 18.20
N THR A 76 2.79 -2.16 18.48
CA THR A 76 1.75 -1.27 19.01
C THR A 76 0.52 -1.21 18.12
N ASN A 77 0.71 -0.99 16.81
CA ASN A 77 -0.39 -0.85 15.87
C ASN A 77 -0.41 -1.94 14.79
N TRP A 78 0.69 -2.68 14.58
CA TRP A 78 0.72 -3.82 13.67
C TRP A 78 0.14 -5.06 14.33
N PRO A 79 -0.95 -5.65 13.80
CA PRO A 79 -1.65 -6.76 14.45
C PRO A 79 -0.93 -8.11 14.34
N TYR A 80 -0.01 -8.27 13.38
CA TYR A 80 0.73 -9.51 13.12
C TYR A 80 2.14 -9.21 12.58
N THR A 81 2.91 -10.24 12.28
CA THR A 81 4.27 -10.13 11.71
C THR A 81 4.28 -10.68 10.28
N ILE A 82 4.90 -9.94 9.35
CA ILE A 82 5.07 -10.38 7.97
C ILE A 82 6.34 -9.77 7.35
N ASP A 83 7.02 -10.56 6.51
CA ASP A 83 8.26 -10.13 5.84
C ASP A 83 8.04 -9.58 4.43
N ALA A 84 6.88 -9.83 3.84
CA ALA A 84 6.55 -9.34 2.49
C ALA A 84 5.03 -9.25 2.32
N HIS A 85 4.51 -8.02 2.23
CA HIS A 85 3.09 -7.78 2.03
C HIS A 85 2.86 -6.44 1.33
N SER A 86 1.79 -6.37 0.55
CA SER A 86 1.34 -5.12 -0.07
C SER A 86 -0.06 -4.78 0.41
N MET A 87 -0.26 -3.51 0.76
CA MET A 87 -1.54 -3.01 1.22
C MET A 87 -1.79 -1.60 0.69
N CYS A 88 -3.01 -1.10 0.83
CA CYS A 88 -3.36 0.26 0.45
C CYS A 88 -3.24 1.21 1.65
N VAL A 89 -2.75 2.42 1.40
CA VAL A 89 -2.95 3.58 2.28
C VAL A 89 -4.15 4.34 1.74
N TYR A 90 -5.20 4.48 2.54
CA TYR A 90 -6.42 5.17 2.14
C TYR A 90 -6.59 6.54 2.81
N GLY A 91 -5.75 6.86 3.79
CA GLY A 91 -5.82 8.11 4.52
C GLY A 91 -4.57 8.40 5.33
N ILE A 92 -4.33 9.66 5.57
CA ILE A 92 -3.25 10.16 6.42
C ILE A 92 -3.69 11.53 6.97
N ASN A 93 -3.39 11.81 8.25
CA ASN A 93 -3.69 13.11 8.82
C ASN A 93 -2.68 14.19 8.40
N SER A 94 -3.03 15.46 8.57
CA SER A 94 -2.21 16.61 8.14
C SER A 94 -0.84 16.66 8.81
N GLU A 95 -0.73 16.14 10.02
CA GLU A 95 0.52 16.06 10.78
C GLU A 95 1.38 14.85 10.37
N CYS A 96 0.91 14.01 9.44
CA CYS A 96 1.57 12.78 9.01
C CYS A 96 1.89 11.80 10.16
N THR A 97 1.15 11.86 11.24
CA THR A 97 1.36 11.03 12.44
C THR A 97 0.49 9.77 12.47
N VAL A 98 -0.62 9.77 11.74
CA VAL A 98 -1.58 8.65 11.65
C VAL A 98 -1.82 8.30 10.19
N VAL A 99 -1.63 7.04 9.85
CA VAL A 99 -1.82 6.47 8.51
C VAL A 99 -2.91 5.41 8.57
N GLY A 100 -3.96 5.58 7.76
CA GLY A 100 -5.01 4.59 7.56
C GLY A 100 -4.63 3.58 6.49
N VAL A 101 -4.64 2.30 6.84
CA VAL A 101 -4.30 1.20 5.94
C VAL A 101 -5.49 0.27 5.70
N ALA A 102 -5.60 -0.23 4.48
CA ALA A 102 -6.50 -1.30 4.11
C ALA A 102 -5.67 -2.54 3.76
N ASP A 103 -5.75 -3.54 4.63
CA ASP A 103 -4.93 -4.73 4.63
C ASP A 103 -5.82 -5.97 4.44
N PRO A 104 -5.82 -6.56 3.24
CA PRO A 104 -6.67 -7.71 2.96
C PRO A 104 -6.21 -8.99 3.67
N TYR A 105 -4.96 -9.07 4.11
CA TYR A 105 -4.39 -10.27 4.70
C TYR A 105 -4.61 -10.39 6.21
N VAL A 106 -4.90 -9.28 6.90
CA VAL A 106 -5.04 -9.27 8.36
C VAL A 106 -6.06 -10.27 8.89
N GLN A 107 -7.13 -10.54 8.14
CA GLN A 107 -8.18 -11.47 8.57
C GLN A 107 -7.72 -12.95 8.59
N TYR A 108 -6.70 -13.29 7.80
CA TYR A 108 -6.07 -14.63 7.83
C TYR A 108 -5.20 -14.81 9.08
N GLU A 109 -4.47 -13.76 9.47
CA GLU A 109 -3.55 -13.77 10.61
C GLU A 109 -4.28 -13.52 11.94
N VAL A 110 -5.29 -12.65 11.92
CA VAL A 110 -6.06 -12.23 13.10
C VAL A 110 -7.56 -12.27 12.77
N PRO A 111 -8.19 -13.46 12.84
CA PRO A 111 -9.60 -13.61 12.52
C PRO A 111 -10.49 -12.63 13.30
N GLY A 112 -11.41 -11.96 12.59
CA GLY A 112 -12.30 -10.96 13.16
C GLY A 112 -11.72 -9.55 13.25
N HIS A 113 -10.44 -9.34 12.94
CA HIS A 113 -9.88 -8.00 12.86
C HIS A 113 -10.44 -7.24 11.65
N SER A 114 -10.63 -5.92 11.79
CA SER A 114 -11.01 -5.08 10.64
C SER A 114 -9.89 -5.04 9.61
N MET A 115 -10.24 -5.14 8.32
CA MET A 115 -9.28 -4.91 7.23
C MET A 115 -8.77 -3.46 7.20
N LYS A 116 -9.55 -2.52 7.72
CA LYS A 116 -9.15 -1.11 7.83
C LYS A 116 -8.77 -0.81 9.27
N TYR A 117 -7.55 -0.33 9.45
CA TYR A 117 -7.04 0.09 10.75
C TYR A 117 -6.01 1.22 10.57
N THR A 118 -5.47 1.72 11.65
CA THR A 118 -4.49 2.81 11.63
C THR A 118 -3.17 2.36 12.25
N VAL A 119 -2.09 2.88 11.69
CA VAL A 119 -0.74 2.78 12.25
C VAL A 119 -0.14 4.17 12.38
N SER A 120 0.93 4.34 13.13
CA SER A 120 1.63 5.63 13.15
C SER A 120 2.36 5.88 11.82
N GLY A 121 2.61 7.16 11.50
CA GLY A 121 3.41 7.51 10.33
C GLY A 121 4.80 6.86 10.38
N ASP A 122 5.41 6.81 11.56
CA ASP A 122 6.72 6.18 11.78
C ASP A 122 6.69 4.67 11.48
N GLU A 123 5.66 3.96 11.92
CA GLU A 123 5.48 2.54 11.65
C GLU A 123 5.26 2.27 10.16
N ALA A 124 4.43 3.07 9.49
CA ALA A 124 4.18 2.93 8.07
C ALA A 124 5.45 3.13 7.24
N ALA A 125 6.17 4.23 7.45
CA ALA A 125 7.42 4.51 6.74
C ALA A 125 8.50 3.47 7.03
N SER A 126 8.63 3.02 8.29
CA SER A 126 9.58 1.97 8.67
C SER A 126 9.27 0.64 8.00
N ALA A 127 7.99 0.27 7.88
CA ALA A 127 7.57 -0.96 7.21
C ALA A 127 7.92 -0.95 5.71
N VAL A 128 7.74 0.20 5.04
CA VAL A 128 8.15 0.37 3.62
C VAL A 128 9.65 0.26 3.47
N SER A 129 10.41 0.95 4.32
CA SER A 129 11.88 0.93 4.30
C SER A 129 12.41 -0.48 4.58
N SER A 130 11.82 -1.19 5.54
CA SER A 130 12.22 -2.56 5.91
C SER A 130 12.00 -3.56 4.77
N ARG A 131 10.95 -3.41 3.98
CA ARG A 131 10.70 -4.26 2.81
C ARG A 131 11.63 -3.95 1.63
N GLY A 132 11.98 -2.70 1.44
CA GLY A 132 12.94 -2.26 0.43
C GLY A 132 12.39 -2.12 -1.00
N ASN A 133 11.13 -2.44 -1.27
CA ASN A 133 10.54 -2.37 -2.61
C ASN A 133 9.91 -1.01 -2.95
N GLY A 134 9.56 -0.20 -1.94
CA GLY A 134 8.97 1.11 -2.13
C GLY A 134 7.43 1.11 -2.12
N TYR A 135 6.86 2.03 -2.86
CA TYR A 135 5.42 2.32 -2.89
C TYR A 135 4.99 2.83 -4.27
N LEU A 136 3.68 2.80 -4.54
CA LEU A 136 3.06 3.44 -5.70
C LEU A 136 2.21 4.63 -5.25
N TYR A 137 2.34 5.74 -5.93
CA TYR A 137 1.60 6.98 -5.66
C TYR A 137 1.24 7.69 -6.95
#